data_65a6899099b0c9e29678b55c84c136ff
#
_entry.id   65a6899099b0c9e29678b55c84c136ff
#
_cell.length_a   1.000
_cell.length_b   1.000
_cell.length_c   1.000
_cell.angle_alpha   90.00
_cell.angle_beta   90.00
_cell.angle_gamma   90.00
#
_symmetry.space_group_name_H-M   'P 1'
#
loop_
_entity.id
_entity.type
_entity.pdbx_description
1 polymer ?
#
loop_
_entity_poly.entity_id
_entity_poly.type
_entity_poly.pdbx_seq_one_letter_code
_entity_poly.pdbx_strand_id
1 'polypeptide(L)'
;MASSKTTRRNFLITSVIAAGGAVSNGACQQSQTTTTAQVQNDSSSILSEPATSSSTPSAPVEIPQQVLGRTEVNIPILGLGGAGRTPLSRAGEEQEAITIIERALNLGIRYFDTASSYGPSEERLGKVLPSHRANLFLASKTGHRDRDGAWQDLEQSLQRLQTDYLDLWQFHALTYDWDLNTLLDQQQGAIKAAEEARQQGIIRFIGITGHYNPAIIAEGLRRYPFDTALIPVNAADKHTASPFITEVLPTAQQHNTGLIAMKVPAYGRLIETEAVDGMRQAMGYALSQSGVHCCIIAAETVQQLEHNVTVAQTFQPLTSEEMTAIEQRTAADWQNFSFFREWA
;
A
#
# COMPACT_ATOMS: atom_id res chain seq x y z
N MET A 1 7.10 -47.33 12.51
CA MET A 1 5.84 -46.62 12.77
C MET A 1 5.89 -45.37 11.92
N ALA A 2 5.19 -45.39 10.78
CA ALA A 2 5.19 -44.27 9.83
C ALA A 2 4.09 -43.31 10.23
N SER A 3 4.47 -42.07 10.60
CA SER A 3 3.55 -40.97 10.86
C SER A 3 3.09 -40.38 9.51
N SER A 4 1.83 -40.58 9.20
CA SER A 4 1.15 -40.02 8.04
C SER A 4 1.06 -38.50 8.21
N LYS A 5 1.83 -37.73 7.44
CA LYS A 5 1.64 -36.28 7.29
C LYS A 5 0.41 -36.06 6.40
N THR A 6 -0.72 -35.75 7.01
CA THR A 6 -1.93 -35.31 6.31
C THR A 6 -1.67 -33.91 5.76
N THR A 7 -1.48 -33.81 4.47
CA THR A 7 -1.30 -32.53 3.77
C THR A 7 -2.61 -31.76 3.77
N ARG A 8 -2.60 -30.48 4.13
CA ARG A 8 -3.76 -29.54 4.21
C ARG A 8 -4.57 -29.41 2.90
N ARG A 9 -4.13 -30.09 1.83
CA ARG A 9 -4.84 -30.19 0.55
C ARG A 9 -6.28 -30.73 0.64
N ASN A 10 -6.62 -31.42 1.74
CA ASN A 10 -7.96 -32.04 1.94
C ASN A 10 -8.94 -31.20 2.72
N PHE A 11 -8.56 -29.98 3.17
CA PHE A 11 -9.47 -29.14 3.98
C PHE A 11 -10.32 -28.17 3.14
N LEU A 12 -9.97 -27.92 1.89
CA LEU A 12 -10.65 -26.95 1.02
C LEU A 12 -11.73 -27.55 0.13
N ILE A 13 -11.97 -28.89 0.16
CA ILE A 13 -12.94 -29.56 -0.73
C ILE A 13 -14.27 -29.89 -0.03
N THR A 14 -14.40 -29.69 1.29
CA THR A 14 -15.55 -30.18 2.05
C THR A 14 -16.60 -29.13 2.44
N SER A 15 -16.55 -27.91 1.91
CA SER A 15 -17.48 -26.83 2.30
C SER A 15 -18.46 -26.38 1.20
N VAL A 16 -18.72 -27.18 0.21
CA VAL A 16 -19.78 -26.89 -0.77
C VAL A 16 -20.65 -28.15 -0.88
N ILE A 17 -21.70 -28.25 -0.11
CA ILE A 17 -23.01 -28.89 -0.36
C ILE A 17 -23.81 -28.83 0.97
N ALA A 18 -24.77 -27.90 1.05
CA ALA A 18 -26.09 -28.08 1.62
C ALA A 18 -26.77 -26.72 1.85
N ALA A 19 -27.68 -26.36 1.01
CA ALA A 19 -29.02 -25.87 1.35
C ALA A 19 -29.76 -25.56 0.04
N GLY A 20 -30.53 -26.54 -0.38
CA GLY A 20 -31.60 -26.37 -1.34
C GLY A 20 -32.93 -26.29 -0.62
N GLY A 21 -33.84 -25.47 -1.16
CA GLY A 21 -35.27 -25.69 -0.99
C GLY A 21 -36.02 -24.79 0.00
N ALA A 22 -36.80 -23.84 -0.43
CA ALA A 22 -38.19 -23.98 -0.68
C ALA A 22 -38.88 -22.65 -1.03
N VAL A 23 -39.70 -22.70 -2.04
CA VAL A 23 -40.55 -21.66 -2.61
C VAL A 23 -41.85 -21.54 -1.78
N SER A 24 -42.36 -20.31 -1.57
CA SER A 24 -43.80 -20.13 -1.47
C SER A 24 -44.24 -18.75 -1.94
N ASN A 25 -45.15 -18.76 -2.91
CA ASN A 25 -45.90 -17.65 -3.48
C ASN A 25 -46.90 -17.04 -2.48
N GLY A 26 -47.13 -15.75 -2.64
CA GLY A 26 -48.27 -15.06 -2.03
C GLY A 26 -48.51 -13.72 -2.71
N ALA A 27 -49.45 -13.71 -3.65
CA ALA A 27 -49.97 -12.53 -4.32
C ALA A 27 -51.17 -11.93 -3.57
N CYS A 28 -51.44 -10.67 -3.79
CA CYS A 28 -52.69 -9.88 -3.72
C CYS A 28 -52.47 -8.55 -3.01
N GLN A 29 -52.96 -7.41 -3.35
CA GLN A 29 -53.89 -6.86 -4.35
C GLN A 29 -53.95 -5.33 -4.13
N GLN A 30 -54.37 -4.63 -5.14
CA GLN A 30 -54.53 -3.20 -5.30
C GLN A 30 -55.55 -2.56 -4.31
N SER A 31 -55.37 -1.27 -4.03
CA SER A 31 -56.50 -0.35 -4.01
C SER A 31 -56.03 1.10 -4.29
N GLN A 32 -56.60 1.65 -5.36
CA GLN A 32 -56.59 3.06 -5.74
C GLN A 32 -57.65 3.82 -4.92
N THR A 33 -57.37 5.05 -4.56
CA THR A 33 -58.45 6.06 -4.41
C THR A 33 -57.90 7.44 -4.82
N THR A 34 -58.50 7.93 -5.88
CA THR A 34 -58.48 9.28 -6.38
C THR A 34 -59.39 10.18 -5.54
N THR A 35 -58.99 11.41 -5.24
CA THR A 35 -59.94 12.51 -5.01
C THR A 35 -59.30 13.84 -5.48
N THR A 36 -60.00 14.40 -6.45
CA THR A 36 -59.81 15.73 -7.05
C THR A 36 -60.55 16.79 -6.20
N ALA A 37 -59.93 17.94 -5.99
CA ALA A 37 -60.68 19.18 -5.76
C ALA A 37 -59.86 20.39 -6.24
N GLN A 38 -60.52 21.22 -7.03
CA GLN A 38 -60.02 22.39 -7.70
C GLN A 38 -60.28 23.69 -6.88
N VAL A 39 -59.49 24.73 -7.31
CA VAL A 39 -59.83 26.17 -7.38
C VAL A 39 -59.59 27.00 -6.11
N GLN A 40 -58.72 28.04 -6.12
CA GLN A 40 -58.87 29.36 -6.74
C GLN A 40 -57.60 30.22 -6.61
N ASN A 41 -57.40 31.07 -7.62
CA ASN A 41 -56.44 32.17 -7.70
C ASN A 41 -56.62 33.20 -6.60
N ASP A 42 -55.52 33.76 -6.11
CA ASP A 42 -55.42 35.20 -5.96
C ASP A 42 -53.96 35.70 -6.07
N SER A 43 -53.81 36.73 -6.83
CA SER A 43 -52.59 37.44 -7.18
C SER A 43 -52.16 38.38 -6.06
N SER A 44 -50.90 38.40 -5.68
CA SER A 44 -50.14 39.67 -5.59
C SER A 44 -48.76 39.53 -4.95
N SER A 45 -47.89 40.32 -5.55
CA SER A 45 -46.67 40.92 -5.05
C SER A 45 -45.37 40.08 -4.98
N ILE A 46 -44.56 40.40 -5.93
CA ILE A 46 -43.13 40.27 -6.16
C ILE A 46 -42.32 40.66 -4.91
N LEU A 47 -41.54 39.74 -4.36
CA LEU A 47 -40.27 40.00 -3.69
C LEU A 47 -39.29 38.93 -4.13
N SER A 48 -38.34 39.34 -4.95
CA SER A 48 -37.20 38.53 -5.41
C SER A 48 -36.28 38.21 -4.25
N GLU A 49 -36.33 36.98 -3.78
CA GLU A 49 -35.26 36.40 -2.95
C GLU A 49 -34.05 36.09 -3.82
N PRO A 50 -32.82 36.31 -3.32
CA PRO A 50 -31.62 35.91 -4.05
C PRO A 50 -31.53 34.37 -4.10
N ALA A 51 -31.35 33.85 -5.31
CA ALA A 51 -31.11 32.45 -5.56
C ALA A 51 -29.95 31.96 -4.70
N THR A 52 -30.24 31.20 -3.65
CA THR A 52 -29.26 30.37 -2.98
C THR A 52 -28.80 29.33 -3.99
N SER A 53 -27.59 29.51 -4.50
CA SER A 53 -26.89 28.49 -5.27
C SER A 53 -26.78 27.24 -4.42
N SER A 54 -27.60 26.24 -4.68
CA SER A 54 -27.44 24.89 -4.17
C SER A 54 -26.17 24.37 -4.79
N SER A 55 -25.04 24.46 -4.05
CA SER A 55 -23.84 23.73 -4.37
C SER A 55 -24.17 22.24 -4.20
N THR A 56 -24.39 21.55 -5.30
CA THR A 56 -24.39 20.08 -5.34
C THR A 56 -23.10 19.62 -4.65
N PRO A 57 -23.14 18.72 -3.65
CA PRO A 57 -21.92 18.19 -3.07
C PRO A 57 -21.09 17.61 -4.20
N SER A 58 -19.90 18.14 -4.43
CA SER A 58 -18.96 17.54 -5.38
C SER A 58 -18.68 16.12 -4.93
N ALA A 59 -18.67 15.16 -5.87
CA ALA A 59 -18.28 13.79 -5.57
C ALA A 59 -16.94 13.81 -4.82
N PRO A 60 -16.73 12.91 -3.83
CA PRO A 60 -15.48 12.86 -3.11
C PRO A 60 -14.33 12.66 -4.10
N VAL A 61 -13.31 13.51 -3.99
CA VAL A 61 -12.12 13.43 -4.85
C VAL A 61 -11.41 12.13 -4.53
N GLU A 62 -11.27 11.25 -5.53
CA GLU A 62 -10.58 9.98 -5.37
C GLU A 62 -9.05 10.17 -5.37
N ILE A 63 -8.33 9.26 -4.72
CA ILE A 63 -6.86 9.22 -4.81
C ILE A 63 -6.50 8.76 -6.23
N PRO A 64 -5.67 9.51 -6.97
CA PRO A 64 -5.21 9.11 -8.30
C PRO A 64 -4.58 7.72 -8.26
N GLN A 65 -4.72 6.98 -9.36
CA GLN A 65 -4.20 5.62 -9.51
C GLN A 65 -3.19 5.55 -10.64
N GLN A 66 -2.27 4.58 -10.54
CA GLN A 66 -1.32 4.26 -11.59
C GLN A 66 -1.20 2.74 -11.74
N VAL A 67 -0.87 2.28 -12.95
CA VAL A 67 -0.55 0.88 -13.22
C VAL A 67 0.82 0.55 -12.59
N LEU A 68 0.88 -0.42 -11.72
CA LEU A 68 2.09 -0.81 -11.00
C LEU A 68 3.01 -1.67 -11.89
N GLY A 69 3.75 -1.04 -12.78
CA GLY A 69 4.69 -1.72 -13.68
C GLY A 69 4.06 -2.91 -14.41
N ARG A 70 4.78 -4.03 -14.49
CA ARG A 70 4.34 -5.27 -15.18
C ARG A 70 3.18 -6.01 -14.50
N THR A 71 2.75 -5.59 -13.29
CA THR A 71 1.62 -6.25 -12.62
C THR A 71 0.29 -6.00 -13.31
N GLU A 72 0.20 -4.95 -14.14
CA GLU A 72 -1.02 -4.47 -14.81
C GLU A 72 -2.15 -4.10 -13.84
N VAL A 73 -1.86 -4.01 -12.54
CA VAL A 73 -2.83 -3.63 -11.51
C VAL A 73 -2.79 -2.13 -11.30
N ASN A 74 -3.97 -1.49 -11.34
CA ASN A 74 -4.12 -0.12 -10.90
C ASN A 74 -4.08 -0.04 -9.37
N ILE A 75 -3.16 0.75 -8.83
CA ILE A 75 -3.05 1.02 -7.39
C ILE A 75 -3.14 2.52 -7.13
N PRO A 76 -3.65 2.96 -5.97
CA PRO A 76 -3.57 4.36 -5.59
C PRO A 76 -2.12 4.80 -5.42
N ILE A 77 -1.82 6.07 -5.75
CA ILE A 77 -0.47 6.65 -5.60
C ILE A 77 -0.03 6.78 -4.13
N LEU A 78 -0.93 6.56 -3.18
CA LEU A 78 -0.68 6.51 -1.75
C LEU A 78 -1.23 5.23 -1.14
N GLY A 79 -0.36 4.47 -0.46
CA GLY A 79 -0.72 3.34 0.40
C GLY A 79 -0.37 3.60 1.86
N LEU A 80 -1.05 2.90 2.78
CA LEU A 80 -0.77 2.96 4.21
C LEU A 80 0.32 1.97 4.59
N GLY A 81 1.42 2.48 5.18
CA GLY A 81 2.53 1.70 5.72
C GLY A 81 2.32 1.28 7.17
N GLY A 82 2.63 0.03 7.48
CA GLY A 82 2.52 -0.56 8.81
C GLY A 82 3.79 -0.49 9.67
N ALA A 83 4.84 0.22 9.23
CA ALA A 83 6.12 0.30 9.92
C ALA A 83 6.43 1.68 10.50
N GLY A 84 7.32 1.73 11.48
CA GLY A 84 7.89 2.97 12.01
C GLY A 84 7.14 3.51 13.23
N ARG A 85 6.90 4.82 13.28
CA ARG A 85 6.31 5.50 14.44
C ARG A 85 4.76 5.47 14.44
N THR A 86 4.17 4.48 13.78
CA THR A 86 2.71 4.33 13.67
C THR A 86 2.12 3.44 14.77
N PRO A 87 0.90 3.70 15.22
CA PRO A 87 0.15 2.79 16.09
C PRO A 87 0.06 1.36 15.53
N LEU A 88 0.10 1.16 14.21
CA LEU A 88 0.03 -0.17 13.61
C LEU A 88 1.13 -1.12 14.10
N SER A 89 2.33 -0.63 14.36
CA SER A 89 3.49 -1.44 14.78
C SER A 89 3.85 -1.35 16.26
N ARG A 90 3.26 -0.40 17.03
CA ARG A 90 3.59 -0.18 18.44
C ARG A 90 2.75 -1.03 19.37
N ALA A 91 3.37 -1.60 20.40
CA ALA A 91 2.64 -2.30 21.45
C ALA A 91 1.74 -1.34 22.25
N GLY A 92 0.57 -1.80 22.65
CA GLY A 92 -0.37 -1.04 23.48
C GLY A 92 -1.27 -0.04 22.73
N GLU A 93 -1.06 0.19 21.42
CA GLU A 93 -1.79 1.20 20.63
C GLU A 93 -2.78 0.52 19.63
N GLU A 94 -3.49 -0.53 20.10
CA GLU A 94 -4.37 -1.30 19.21
C GLU A 94 -5.60 -0.49 18.75
N GLN A 95 -6.24 0.23 19.66
CA GLN A 95 -7.46 0.98 19.34
C GLN A 95 -7.17 2.12 18.36
N GLU A 96 -6.06 2.81 18.55
CA GLU A 96 -5.59 3.86 17.64
C GLU A 96 -5.28 3.28 16.25
N ALA A 97 -4.63 2.11 16.22
CA ALA A 97 -4.33 1.42 14.97
C ALA A 97 -5.60 1.04 14.20
N ILE A 98 -6.59 0.44 14.88
CA ILE A 98 -7.88 0.10 14.27
C ILE A 98 -8.57 1.35 13.72
N THR A 99 -8.59 2.43 14.50
CA THR A 99 -9.19 3.71 14.07
C THR A 99 -8.51 4.26 12.82
N ILE A 100 -7.16 4.19 12.74
CA ILE A 100 -6.41 4.62 11.55
C ILE A 100 -6.73 3.73 10.35
N ILE A 101 -6.80 2.40 10.52
CA ILE A 101 -7.07 1.46 9.41
C ILE A 101 -8.49 1.68 8.86
N GLU A 102 -9.50 1.77 9.73
CA GLU A 102 -10.88 2.03 9.34
C GLU A 102 -11.00 3.39 8.62
N ARG A 103 -10.35 4.42 9.15
CA ARG A 103 -10.34 5.72 8.51
C ARG A 103 -9.66 5.72 7.16
N ALA A 104 -8.55 4.97 7.00
CA ALA A 104 -7.87 4.81 5.72
C ALA A 104 -8.79 4.18 4.66
N LEU A 105 -9.53 3.13 5.02
CA LEU A 105 -10.52 2.51 4.14
C LEU A 105 -11.60 3.51 3.70
N ASN A 106 -12.13 4.28 4.65
CA ASN A 106 -13.17 5.29 4.41
C ASN A 106 -12.67 6.44 3.52
N LEU A 107 -11.38 6.77 3.59
CA LEU A 107 -10.73 7.79 2.76
C LEU A 107 -10.29 7.27 1.38
N GLY A 108 -10.52 6.00 1.06
CA GLY A 108 -10.20 5.44 -0.25
C GLY A 108 -8.81 4.82 -0.36
N ILE A 109 -8.05 4.68 0.73
CA ILE A 109 -6.83 3.87 0.71
C ILE A 109 -7.20 2.44 0.38
N ARG A 110 -6.50 1.85 -0.59
CA ARG A 110 -6.71 0.46 -1.05
C ARG A 110 -5.42 -0.35 -1.08
N TYR A 111 -4.29 0.28 -0.82
CA TYR A 111 -3.00 -0.39 -0.67
C TYR A 111 -2.54 -0.33 0.78
N PHE A 112 -2.30 -1.51 1.39
CA PHE A 112 -1.77 -1.69 2.74
C PHE A 112 -0.47 -2.48 2.67
N ASP A 113 0.60 -1.95 3.26
CA ASP A 113 1.93 -2.56 3.27
C ASP A 113 2.38 -2.86 4.70
N THR A 114 2.63 -4.12 5.01
CA THR A 114 3.12 -4.59 6.31
C THR A 114 4.30 -5.57 6.15
N ALA A 115 4.73 -6.22 7.22
CA ALA A 115 5.73 -7.28 7.23
C ALA A 115 5.58 -8.18 8.46
N SER A 116 6.08 -9.41 8.39
CA SER A 116 6.14 -10.37 9.51
C SER A 116 6.89 -9.80 10.73
N SER A 117 7.83 -8.87 10.49
CA SER A 117 8.68 -8.24 11.51
C SER A 117 8.16 -6.91 12.07
N TYR A 118 6.98 -6.41 11.64
CA TYR A 118 6.46 -5.11 12.09
C TYR A 118 5.59 -5.22 13.36
N GLY A 119 6.02 -6.01 14.34
CA GLY A 119 5.31 -6.19 15.59
C GLY A 119 3.85 -6.64 15.36
N PRO A 120 2.84 -6.01 15.99
CA PRO A 120 1.45 -6.41 15.87
C PRO A 120 0.75 -5.93 14.58
N SER A 121 1.48 -5.35 13.61
CA SER A 121 0.89 -4.71 12.43
C SER A 121 0.01 -5.66 11.61
N GLU A 122 0.47 -6.89 11.35
CA GLU A 122 -0.32 -7.89 10.61
C GLU A 122 -1.60 -8.27 11.35
N GLU A 123 -1.53 -8.45 12.68
CA GLU A 123 -2.70 -8.81 13.50
C GLU A 123 -3.76 -7.69 13.51
N ARG A 124 -3.32 -6.44 13.57
CA ARG A 124 -4.21 -5.27 13.56
C ARG A 124 -4.89 -5.08 12.22
N LEU A 125 -4.16 -5.25 11.12
CA LEU A 125 -4.73 -5.28 9.78
C LEU A 125 -5.72 -6.45 9.63
N GLY A 126 -5.38 -7.62 10.16
CA GLY A 126 -6.24 -8.80 10.14
C GLY A 126 -7.56 -8.66 10.90
N LYS A 127 -7.67 -7.71 11.83
CA LYS A 127 -8.93 -7.41 12.54
C LYS A 127 -9.92 -6.60 11.69
N VAL A 128 -9.43 -5.85 10.70
CA VAL A 128 -10.26 -4.90 9.93
C VAL A 128 -10.38 -5.28 8.46
N LEU A 129 -9.28 -5.68 7.81
CA LEU A 129 -9.24 -5.84 6.36
C LEU A 129 -10.02 -7.03 5.77
N PRO A 130 -10.27 -8.16 6.48
CA PRO A 130 -10.91 -9.33 5.86
C PRO A 130 -12.25 -9.05 5.19
N SER A 131 -13.08 -8.18 5.78
CA SER A 131 -14.37 -7.78 5.21
C SER A 131 -14.27 -6.95 3.93
N HIS A 132 -13.10 -6.40 3.64
CA HIS A 132 -12.80 -5.55 2.48
C HIS A 132 -11.84 -6.20 1.48
N ARG A 133 -11.34 -7.42 1.80
CA ARG A 133 -10.18 -8.05 1.15
C ARG A 133 -10.21 -8.05 -0.38
N ALA A 134 -11.35 -8.30 -0.98
CA ALA A 134 -11.50 -8.39 -2.44
C ALA A 134 -11.19 -7.07 -3.19
N ASN A 135 -11.26 -5.93 -2.49
CA ASN A 135 -11.04 -4.59 -3.06
C ASN A 135 -9.71 -3.98 -2.65
N LEU A 136 -8.81 -4.77 -2.05
CA LEU A 136 -7.55 -4.27 -1.51
C LEU A 136 -6.35 -4.86 -2.25
N PHE A 137 -5.28 -4.09 -2.29
CA PHE A 137 -3.93 -4.55 -2.59
C PHE A 137 -3.18 -4.68 -1.27
N LEU A 138 -2.97 -5.91 -0.80
CA LEU A 138 -2.37 -6.22 0.49
C LEU A 138 -0.98 -6.81 0.30
N ALA A 139 0.03 -6.16 0.89
CA ALA A 139 1.41 -6.58 0.85
C ALA A 139 1.96 -6.94 2.22
N SER A 140 2.71 -8.03 2.29
CA SER A 140 3.57 -8.37 3.45
C SER A 140 4.97 -8.77 3.00
N LYS A 141 5.85 -9.10 3.96
CA LYS A 141 7.27 -9.34 3.68
C LYS A 141 7.81 -10.47 4.56
N THR A 142 8.83 -11.17 4.03
CA THR A 142 9.63 -12.13 4.80
C THR A 142 11.08 -11.65 4.93
N GLY A 143 11.66 -11.85 6.12
CA GLY A 143 13.09 -11.66 6.38
C GLY A 143 13.95 -12.85 6.01
N HIS A 144 13.36 -14.04 5.82
CA HIS A 144 14.07 -15.27 5.50
C HIS A 144 14.64 -15.27 4.08
N ARG A 145 15.80 -15.89 3.91
CA ARG A 145 16.45 -16.08 2.61
C ARG A 145 16.37 -17.53 2.13
N ASP A 146 16.03 -18.45 3.03
CA ASP A 146 15.78 -19.85 2.73
C ASP A 146 14.29 -20.14 2.50
N ARG A 147 14.04 -21.22 1.75
CA ARG A 147 12.70 -21.63 1.35
C ARG A 147 11.77 -21.94 2.52
N ASP A 148 12.25 -22.71 3.48
CA ASP A 148 11.39 -23.21 4.56
C ASP A 148 11.05 -22.13 5.58
N GLY A 149 12.01 -21.26 5.93
CA GLY A 149 11.78 -20.09 6.75
C GLY A 149 10.82 -19.09 6.09
N ALA A 150 10.97 -18.88 4.78
CA ALA A 150 10.07 -18.03 4.03
C ALA A 150 8.63 -18.58 4.01
N TRP A 151 8.44 -19.88 3.81
CA TRP A 151 7.13 -20.53 3.91
C TRP A 151 6.51 -20.35 5.30
N GLN A 152 7.31 -20.53 6.37
CA GLN A 152 6.84 -20.32 7.74
C GLN A 152 6.37 -18.90 7.97
N ASP A 153 7.11 -17.89 7.50
CA ASP A 153 6.70 -16.48 7.57
C ASP A 153 5.39 -16.24 6.82
N LEU A 154 5.25 -16.79 5.60
CA LEU A 154 4.04 -16.61 4.81
C LEU A 154 2.80 -17.20 5.49
N GLU A 155 2.90 -18.43 6.00
CA GLU A 155 1.80 -19.07 6.74
C GLU A 155 1.39 -18.26 7.97
N GLN A 156 2.35 -17.75 8.73
CA GLN A 156 2.09 -16.90 9.89
C GLN A 156 1.47 -15.55 9.48
N SER A 157 1.96 -14.92 8.41
CA SER A 157 1.41 -13.67 7.88
C SER A 157 -0.05 -13.84 7.46
N LEU A 158 -0.38 -14.90 6.71
CA LEU A 158 -1.76 -15.20 6.31
C LEU A 158 -2.68 -15.42 7.52
N GLN A 159 -2.17 -16.13 8.55
CA GLN A 159 -2.92 -16.35 9.78
C GLN A 159 -3.19 -15.05 10.55
N ARG A 160 -2.17 -14.17 10.72
CA ARG A 160 -2.30 -12.90 11.42
C ARG A 160 -3.20 -11.92 10.65
N LEU A 161 -3.05 -11.87 9.34
CA LEU A 161 -3.84 -11.03 8.43
C LEU A 161 -5.26 -11.57 8.18
N GLN A 162 -5.56 -12.81 8.64
CA GLN A 162 -6.86 -13.48 8.46
C GLN A 162 -7.29 -13.51 6.99
N THR A 163 -6.38 -13.88 6.08
CA THR A 163 -6.62 -13.94 4.63
C THR A 163 -6.00 -15.19 4.02
N ASP A 164 -6.55 -15.66 2.91
CA ASP A 164 -6.04 -16.83 2.20
C ASP A 164 -4.96 -16.48 1.17
N TYR A 165 -4.78 -15.18 0.86
CA TYR A 165 -3.79 -14.74 -0.12
C TYR A 165 -3.26 -13.34 0.16
N LEU A 166 -2.06 -13.05 -0.39
CA LEU A 166 -1.49 -11.70 -0.51
C LEU A 166 -1.49 -11.26 -1.97
N ASP A 167 -1.66 -9.97 -2.22
CA ASP A 167 -1.42 -9.43 -3.55
C ASP A 167 0.07 -9.35 -3.84
N LEU A 168 0.86 -8.89 -2.88
CA LEU A 168 2.30 -8.76 -3.03
C LEU A 168 3.03 -9.36 -1.83
N TRP A 169 3.96 -10.26 -2.09
CA TRP A 169 4.86 -10.77 -1.06
C TRP A 169 6.30 -10.39 -1.39
N GLN A 170 6.98 -9.75 -0.44
CA GLN A 170 8.26 -9.08 -0.67
C GLN A 170 9.39 -9.69 0.16
N PHE A 171 10.57 -9.80 -0.43
CA PHE A 171 11.79 -10.14 0.31
C PHE A 171 12.34 -8.88 0.97
N HIS A 172 12.37 -8.90 2.31
CA HIS A 172 12.58 -7.72 3.14
C HIS A 172 14.05 -7.37 3.29
N ALA A 173 14.39 -6.09 3.07
CA ALA A 173 15.67 -5.47 3.45
C ALA A 173 16.91 -6.20 2.93
N LEU A 174 16.97 -6.47 1.61
CA LEU A 174 18.19 -7.00 0.99
C LEU A 174 19.33 -5.98 1.11
N THR A 175 20.45 -6.43 1.66
CA THR A 175 21.55 -5.57 2.11
C THR A 175 22.88 -5.92 1.43
N TYR A 176 23.21 -7.21 1.30
CA TYR A 176 24.50 -7.71 0.86
C TYR A 176 24.38 -8.67 -0.34
N ASP A 177 25.48 -8.88 -1.04
CA ASP A 177 25.54 -9.85 -2.15
C ASP A 177 25.14 -11.26 -1.71
N TRP A 178 25.52 -11.67 -0.51
CA TRP A 178 25.16 -12.98 0.01
C TRP A 178 23.65 -13.12 0.28
N ASP A 179 22.98 -12.03 0.70
CA ASP A 179 21.52 -12.00 0.84
C ASP A 179 20.85 -12.36 -0.48
N LEU A 180 21.25 -11.66 -1.55
CA LEU A 180 20.69 -11.88 -2.88
C LEU A 180 21.04 -13.26 -3.43
N ASN A 181 22.28 -13.72 -3.22
CA ASN A 181 22.73 -15.04 -3.67
C ASN A 181 21.97 -16.16 -2.98
N THR A 182 21.78 -16.08 -1.66
CA THR A 182 21.02 -17.06 -0.88
C THR A 182 19.54 -17.05 -1.27
N LEU A 183 18.96 -15.85 -1.39
CA LEU A 183 17.57 -15.66 -1.83
C LEU A 183 17.29 -16.35 -3.17
N LEU A 184 18.17 -16.15 -4.15
CA LEU A 184 18.02 -16.65 -5.52
C LEU A 184 18.59 -18.04 -5.75
N ASP A 185 19.03 -18.75 -4.69
CA ASP A 185 19.47 -20.15 -4.81
C ASP A 185 18.34 -21.01 -5.39
N GLN A 186 18.67 -21.77 -6.44
CA GLN A 186 17.69 -22.52 -7.22
C GLN A 186 17.15 -23.77 -6.49
N GLN A 187 17.73 -24.17 -5.38
CA GLN A 187 17.33 -25.35 -4.62
C GLN A 187 16.68 -24.99 -3.29
N GLN A 188 17.26 -24.07 -2.54
CA GLN A 188 16.87 -23.77 -1.17
C GLN A 188 16.58 -22.28 -0.90
N GLY A 189 16.72 -21.41 -1.90
CA GLY A 189 16.44 -19.99 -1.74
C GLY A 189 14.97 -19.69 -1.52
N ALA A 190 14.70 -18.60 -0.80
CA ALA A 190 13.34 -18.16 -0.51
C ALA A 190 12.53 -17.85 -1.79
N ILE A 191 13.20 -17.60 -2.91
CA ILE A 191 12.52 -17.42 -4.21
C ILE A 191 11.68 -18.66 -4.58
N LYS A 192 12.09 -19.86 -4.18
CA LYS A 192 11.32 -21.09 -4.41
C LYS A 192 10.00 -21.09 -3.66
N ALA A 193 10.01 -20.63 -2.42
CA ALA A 193 8.78 -20.47 -1.65
C ALA A 193 7.81 -19.51 -2.35
N ALA A 194 8.32 -18.39 -2.88
CA ALA A 194 7.49 -17.41 -3.59
C ALA A 194 6.95 -17.95 -4.91
N GLU A 195 7.74 -18.66 -5.70
CA GLU A 195 7.29 -19.30 -6.94
C GLU A 195 6.20 -20.35 -6.66
N GLU A 196 6.40 -21.20 -5.66
CA GLU A 196 5.43 -22.19 -5.22
C GLU A 196 4.14 -21.56 -4.70
N ALA A 197 4.24 -20.52 -3.87
CA ALA A 197 3.09 -19.79 -3.36
C ALA A 197 2.30 -19.10 -4.48
N ARG A 198 2.99 -18.53 -5.48
CA ARG A 198 2.37 -17.94 -6.67
C ARG A 198 1.66 -19.00 -7.51
N GLN A 199 2.27 -20.15 -7.74
CA GLN A 199 1.64 -21.27 -8.46
C GLN A 199 0.39 -21.80 -7.76
N GLN A 200 0.35 -21.73 -6.42
CA GLN A 200 -0.81 -22.12 -5.62
C GLN A 200 -1.87 -21.02 -5.50
N GLY A 201 -1.63 -19.81 -6.04
CA GLY A 201 -2.51 -18.66 -5.91
C GLY A 201 -2.54 -18.03 -4.51
N ILE A 202 -1.58 -18.37 -3.65
CA ILE A 202 -1.44 -17.82 -2.29
C ILE A 202 -0.85 -16.42 -2.33
N ILE A 203 0.00 -16.12 -3.32
CA ILE A 203 0.44 -14.77 -3.63
C ILE A 203 0.22 -14.49 -5.13
N ARG A 204 0.02 -13.21 -5.48
CA ARG A 204 -0.12 -12.80 -6.88
C ARG A 204 1.22 -12.33 -7.44
N PHE A 205 1.93 -11.48 -6.70
CA PHE A 205 3.16 -10.82 -7.14
C PHE A 205 4.29 -11.02 -6.15
N ILE A 206 5.53 -10.99 -6.68
CA ILE A 206 6.77 -11.16 -5.93
C ILE A 206 7.56 -9.86 -5.97
N GLY A 207 7.91 -9.31 -4.80
CA GLY A 207 8.65 -8.06 -4.68
C GLY A 207 9.99 -8.21 -3.97
N ILE A 208 10.81 -7.17 -4.12
CA ILE A 208 12.10 -7.03 -3.45
C ILE A 208 12.15 -5.69 -2.72
N THR A 209 12.78 -5.63 -1.54
CA THR A 209 12.96 -4.37 -0.82
C THR A 209 14.39 -4.20 -0.31
N GLY A 210 14.84 -2.96 -0.21
CA GLY A 210 16.11 -2.63 0.42
C GLY A 210 16.23 -1.13 0.66
N HIS A 211 17.06 -0.75 1.62
CA HIS A 211 17.29 0.65 1.97
C HIS A 211 18.77 0.95 2.28
N TYR A 212 19.65 -0.05 2.23
CA TYR A 212 21.07 0.08 2.52
C TYR A 212 21.91 0.27 1.25
N ASN A 213 21.94 -0.73 0.38
CA ASN A 213 22.75 -0.74 -0.83
C ASN A 213 21.88 -0.83 -2.10
N PRO A 214 21.74 0.24 -2.90
CA PRO A 214 20.94 0.22 -4.11
C PRO A 214 21.48 -0.75 -5.17
N ALA A 215 22.80 -1.02 -5.22
CA ALA A 215 23.39 -1.94 -6.19
C ALA A 215 22.82 -3.37 -6.03
N ILE A 216 22.52 -3.80 -4.80
CA ILE A 216 21.92 -5.11 -4.54
C ILE A 216 20.51 -5.20 -5.12
N ILE A 217 19.73 -4.14 -4.99
CA ILE A 217 18.37 -4.10 -5.56
C ILE A 217 18.44 -4.07 -7.08
N ALA A 218 19.27 -3.23 -7.66
CA ALA A 218 19.46 -3.17 -9.11
C ALA A 218 19.95 -4.52 -9.68
N GLU A 219 20.88 -5.19 -8.99
CA GLU A 219 21.36 -6.52 -9.38
C GLU A 219 20.24 -7.57 -9.23
N GLY A 220 19.44 -7.51 -8.18
CA GLY A 220 18.27 -8.37 -8.01
C GLY A 220 17.31 -8.27 -9.19
N LEU A 221 16.99 -7.04 -9.63
CA LEU A 221 16.11 -6.79 -10.78
C LEU A 221 16.67 -7.32 -12.11
N ARG A 222 18.01 -7.36 -12.27
CA ARG A 222 18.66 -7.96 -13.44
C ARG A 222 18.62 -9.49 -13.41
N ARG A 223 18.71 -10.10 -12.23
CA ARG A 223 18.85 -11.56 -12.07
C ARG A 223 17.52 -12.29 -11.99
N TYR A 224 16.45 -11.61 -11.56
CA TYR A 224 15.13 -12.22 -11.41
C TYR A 224 14.03 -11.21 -11.77
N PRO A 225 12.96 -11.63 -12.48
CA PRO A 225 11.90 -10.75 -12.92
C PRO A 225 10.93 -10.39 -11.78
N PHE A 226 11.41 -9.71 -10.75
CA PHE A 226 10.57 -9.18 -9.67
C PHE A 226 9.48 -8.28 -10.22
N ASP A 227 8.27 -8.45 -9.72
CA ASP A 227 7.13 -7.63 -10.13
C ASP A 227 7.21 -6.22 -9.58
N THR A 228 7.77 -6.07 -8.36
CA THR A 228 7.91 -4.77 -7.69
C THR A 228 9.24 -4.61 -6.96
N ALA A 229 9.65 -3.34 -6.76
CA ALA A 229 10.71 -2.95 -5.84
C ALA A 229 10.25 -1.81 -4.93
N LEU A 230 10.38 -1.99 -3.61
CA LEU A 230 10.09 -1.00 -2.59
C LEU A 230 11.41 -0.42 -2.06
N ILE A 231 11.69 0.84 -2.39
CA ILE A 231 12.98 1.50 -2.14
C ILE A 231 12.81 2.90 -1.53
N PRO A 232 13.82 3.44 -0.85
CA PRO A 232 13.83 4.84 -0.45
C PRO A 232 13.80 5.77 -1.66
N VAL A 233 12.88 6.74 -1.63
CA VAL A 233 12.85 7.84 -2.60
C VAL A 233 12.53 9.13 -1.87
N ASN A 234 13.55 9.95 -1.63
CA ASN A 234 13.41 11.32 -1.12
C ASN A 234 14.57 12.20 -1.62
N ALA A 235 14.44 13.50 -1.46
CA ALA A 235 15.39 14.44 -2.04
C ALA A 235 16.80 14.34 -1.45
N ALA A 236 16.94 13.87 -0.19
CA ALA A 236 18.25 13.73 0.43
C ALA A 236 19.03 12.52 -0.09
N ASP A 237 18.34 11.48 -0.58
CA ASP A 237 18.98 10.30 -1.15
C ASP A 237 19.92 10.66 -2.33
N LYS A 238 19.59 11.71 -3.07
CA LYS A 238 20.42 12.19 -4.19
C LYS A 238 21.84 12.57 -3.80
N HIS A 239 22.07 12.97 -2.55
CA HIS A 239 23.39 13.41 -2.06
C HIS A 239 24.23 12.27 -1.48
N THR A 240 23.69 11.06 -1.43
CA THR A 240 24.45 9.88 -1.02
C THR A 240 25.47 9.48 -2.09
N ALA A 241 26.50 8.73 -1.70
CA ALA A 241 27.52 8.26 -2.66
C ALA A 241 26.93 7.34 -3.75
N SER A 242 25.81 6.66 -3.46
CA SER A 242 25.13 5.76 -4.39
C SER A 242 23.62 5.92 -4.18
N PRO A 243 22.95 6.87 -4.88
CA PRO A 243 21.54 7.15 -4.70
C PRO A 243 20.65 6.03 -5.25
N PHE A 244 19.56 5.69 -4.56
CA PHE A 244 18.55 4.75 -5.08
C PHE A 244 17.92 5.25 -6.37
N ILE A 245 17.69 6.57 -6.47
CA ILE A 245 17.10 7.20 -7.65
C ILE A 245 17.93 6.94 -8.91
N THR A 246 19.26 7.07 -8.82
CA THR A 246 20.15 6.91 -9.98
C THR A 246 20.52 5.46 -10.28
N GLU A 247 20.57 4.61 -9.25
CA GLU A 247 21.00 3.22 -9.40
C GLU A 247 19.84 2.25 -9.74
N VAL A 248 18.68 2.44 -9.12
CA VAL A 248 17.59 1.48 -9.20
C VAL A 248 16.53 1.86 -10.23
N LEU A 249 16.14 3.16 -10.30
CA LEU A 249 15.06 3.57 -11.20
C LEU A 249 15.29 3.18 -12.67
N PRO A 250 16.47 3.43 -13.27
CA PRO A 250 16.71 3.06 -14.67
C PRO A 250 16.59 1.55 -14.90
N THR A 251 17.12 0.73 -13.98
CA THR A 251 17.00 -0.73 -14.07
C THR A 251 15.54 -1.18 -13.95
N ALA A 252 14.80 -0.62 -12.99
CA ALA A 252 13.39 -0.95 -12.82
C ALA A 252 12.54 -0.57 -14.04
N GLN A 253 12.78 0.60 -14.64
CA GLN A 253 12.11 1.02 -15.88
C GLN A 253 12.42 0.08 -17.05
N GLN A 254 13.69 -0.29 -17.22
CA GLN A 254 14.10 -1.24 -18.27
C GLN A 254 13.38 -2.59 -18.17
N HIS A 255 13.09 -3.04 -16.94
CA HIS A 255 12.42 -4.30 -16.66
C HIS A 255 10.90 -4.16 -16.45
N ASN A 256 10.33 -2.95 -16.61
CA ASN A 256 8.94 -2.64 -16.30
C ASN A 256 8.53 -3.10 -14.88
N THR A 257 9.43 -2.97 -13.91
CA THR A 257 9.18 -3.31 -12.50
C THR A 257 8.40 -2.20 -11.83
N GLY A 258 7.36 -2.53 -11.09
CA GLY A 258 6.59 -1.55 -10.29
C GLY A 258 7.43 -0.96 -9.17
N LEU A 259 7.70 0.34 -9.20
CA LEU A 259 8.45 1.02 -8.14
C LEU A 259 7.53 1.66 -7.11
N ILE A 260 7.79 1.34 -5.86
CA ILE A 260 7.08 1.84 -4.70
C ILE A 260 8.08 2.62 -3.83
N ALA A 261 7.75 3.88 -3.52
CA ALA A 261 8.61 4.73 -2.70
C ALA A 261 8.33 4.53 -1.21
N MET A 262 9.38 4.35 -0.42
CA MET A 262 9.34 4.41 1.04
C MET A 262 10.30 5.48 1.56
N LYS A 263 10.29 5.76 2.88
CA LYS A 263 11.14 6.76 3.54
C LYS A 263 10.95 8.19 2.97
N VAL A 264 9.79 8.43 2.37
CA VAL A 264 9.45 9.67 1.65
C VAL A 264 9.65 10.93 2.52
N PRO A 265 9.11 11.05 3.75
CA PRO A 265 9.40 12.18 4.64
C PRO A 265 10.62 11.94 5.55
N ALA A 266 11.46 10.90 5.29
CA ALA A 266 12.58 10.54 6.17
C ALA A 266 12.18 10.43 7.66
N TYR A 267 11.09 9.71 7.96
CA TYR A 267 10.50 9.61 9.31
C TYR A 267 10.03 10.96 9.89
N GLY A 268 9.65 11.92 9.04
CA GLY A 268 9.23 13.26 9.43
C GLY A 268 10.36 14.28 9.46
N ARG A 269 11.64 13.88 9.51
CA ARG A 269 12.80 14.79 9.65
C ARG A 269 12.88 15.85 8.57
N LEU A 270 12.54 15.51 7.31
CA LEU A 270 12.53 16.48 6.21
C LEU A 270 11.53 17.62 6.44
N ILE A 271 10.41 17.33 7.12
CA ILE A 271 9.37 18.31 7.43
C ILE A 271 9.71 19.07 8.71
N GLU A 272 10.14 18.37 9.76
CA GLU A 272 10.50 18.93 11.06
C GLU A 272 11.64 19.98 10.96
N THR A 273 12.53 19.82 9.98
CA THR A 273 13.66 20.74 9.72
C THR A 273 13.37 21.77 8.63
N GLU A 274 12.15 21.82 8.10
CA GLU A 274 11.74 22.70 7.00
C GLU A 274 12.55 22.50 5.70
N ALA A 275 13.23 21.35 5.57
CA ALA A 275 13.95 21.00 4.32
C ALA A 275 12.96 20.79 3.15
N VAL A 276 11.72 20.38 3.47
CA VAL A 276 10.58 20.38 2.56
C VAL A 276 9.39 21.09 3.18
N ASP A 277 8.58 21.74 2.35
CA ASP A 277 7.34 22.39 2.74
C ASP A 277 6.23 21.32 2.86
N GLY A 278 6.26 20.60 3.96
CA GLY A 278 5.27 19.59 4.32
C GLY A 278 5.24 18.36 3.39
N MET A 279 4.17 17.58 3.56
CA MET A 279 3.99 16.32 2.82
C MET A 279 3.77 16.56 1.31
N ARG A 280 3.25 17.73 0.89
CA ARG A 280 3.10 18.07 -0.53
C ARG A 280 4.43 18.00 -1.28
N GLN A 281 5.49 18.58 -0.71
CA GLN A 281 6.80 18.51 -1.34
C GLN A 281 7.47 17.15 -1.15
N ALA A 282 7.33 16.52 0.01
CA ALA A 282 7.93 15.21 0.26
C ALA A 282 7.35 14.14 -0.69
N MET A 283 6.03 14.02 -0.74
CA MET A 283 5.33 13.07 -1.63
C MET A 283 5.47 13.50 -3.09
N GLY A 284 5.35 14.80 -3.37
CA GLY A 284 5.50 15.38 -4.70
C GLY A 284 6.87 15.05 -5.30
N TYR A 285 7.96 15.18 -4.53
CA TYR A 285 9.30 14.83 -4.99
C TYR A 285 9.41 13.36 -5.38
N ALA A 286 8.91 12.46 -4.54
CA ALA A 286 8.97 11.03 -4.82
C ALA A 286 8.13 10.62 -6.05
N LEU A 287 6.89 11.08 -6.13
CA LEU A 287 5.97 10.76 -7.24
C LEU A 287 6.31 11.46 -8.56
N SER A 288 7.11 12.54 -8.52
CA SER A 288 7.61 13.21 -9.73
C SER A 288 8.85 12.54 -10.33
N GLN A 289 9.44 11.56 -9.63
CA GLN A 289 10.51 10.75 -10.21
C GLN A 289 9.91 9.80 -11.26
N SER A 290 10.45 9.85 -12.46
CA SER A 290 9.98 8.98 -13.55
C SER A 290 10.06 7.50 -13.17
N GLY A 291 8.94 6.79 -13.25
CA GLY A 291 8.85 5.36 -12.94
C GLY A 291 8.51 5.04 -11.48
N VAL A 292 8.31 6.02 -10.60
CA VAL A 292 7.71 5.80 -9.27
C VAL A 292 6.18 5.79 -9.38
N HIS A 293 5.54 4.72 -8.91
CA HIS A 293 4.11 4.50 -9.09
C HIS A 293 3.28 4.80 -7.84
N CYS A 294 3.88 4.63 -6.65
CA CYS A 294 3.15 4.77 -5.39
C CYS A 294 4.11 5.15 -4.25
N CYS A 295 3.60 5.86 -3.24
CA CYS A 295 4.27 6.08 -1.96
C CYS A 295 3.61 5.25 -0.87
N ILE A 296 4.40 4.51 -0.08
CA ILE A 296 3.94 3.89 1.17
C ILE A 296 4.33 4.79 2.33
N ILE A 297 3.32 5.34 2.99
CA ILE A 297 3.49 6.30 4.09
C ILE A 297 2.70 5.84 5.29
N ALA A 298 3.36 5.73 6.45
CA ALA A 298 2.71 5.47 7.72
C ALA A 298 2.08 6.76 8.28
N ALA A 299 1.07 6.62 9.13
CA ALA A 299 0.47 7.71 9.87
C ALA A 299 0.53 7.41 11.38
N GLU A 300 0.90 8.41 12.18
CA GLU A 300 0.92 8.34 13.64
C GLU A 300 -0.44 8.71 14.23
N THR A 301 -1.22 9.51 13.50
CA THR A 301 -2.56 9.96 13.89
C THR A 301 -3.52 9.95 12.71
N VAL A 302 -4.82 9.99 13.01
CA VAL A 302 -5.88 10.15 12.00
C VAL A 302 -5.70 11.45 11.21
N GLN A 303 -5.32 12.54 11.87
CA GLN A 303 -5.10 13.84 11.23
C GLN A 303 -3.95 13.79 10.21
N GLN A 304 -2.83 13.10 10.55
CA GLN A 304 -1.76 12.89 9.57
C GLN A 304 -2.22 12.08 8.37
N LEU A 305 -3.00 11.01 8.60
CA LEU A 305 -3.57 10.21 7.53
C LEU A 305 -4.45 11.05 6.60
N GLU A 306 -5.39 11.82 7.15
CA GLU A 306 -6.30 12.68 6.41
C GLU A 306 -5.54 13.74 5.59
N HIS A 307 -4.52 14.34 6.19
CA HIS A 307 -3.64 15.27 5.50
C HIS A 307 -2.91 14.59 4.32
N ASN A 308 -2.31 13.41 4.55
CA ASN A 308 -1.61 12.66 3.50
C ASN A 308 -2.55 12.29 2.33
N VAL A 309 -3.78 11.90 2.65
CA VAL A 309 -4.80 11.60 1.62
C VAL A 309 -5.17 12.85 0.84
N THR A 310 -5.39 13.99 1.51
CA THR A 310 -5.67 15.28 0.85
C THR A 310 -4.54 15.67 -0.11
N VAL A 311 -3.30 15.52 0.31
CA VAL A 311 -2.13 15.77 -0.55
C VAL A 311 -2.12 14.83 -1.76
N ALA A 312 -2.43 13.55 -1.57
CA ALA A 312 -2.49 12.60 -2.68
C ALA A 312 -3.63 12.91 -3.66
N GLN A 313 -4.81 13.27 -3.15
CA GLN A 313 -5.98 13.64 -3.96
C GLN A 313 -5.75 14.91 -4.83
N THR A 314 -4.92 15.81 -4.34
CA THR A 314 -4.58 17.07 -5.02
C THR A 314 -3.20 17.03 -5.68
N PHE A 315 -2.61 15.84 -5.81
CA PHE A 315 -1.26 15.68 -6.35
C PHE A 315 -1.13 16.30 -7.75
N GLN A 316 -0.09 17.11 -7.90
CA GLN A 316 0.42 17.58 -9.19
C GLN A 316 1.94 17.33 -9.21
N PRO A 317 2.51 16.87 -10.32
CA PRO A 317 3.96 16.73 -10.45
C PRO A 317 4.67 18.04 -10.13
N LEU A 318 5.78 17.97 -9.42
CA LEU A 318 6.64 19.11 -9.17
C LEU A 318 7.40 19.50 -10.46
N THR A 319 7.65 20.79 -10.64
CA THR A 319 8.49 21.27 -11.73
C THR A 319 9.96 20.94 -11.46
N SER A 320 10.79 20.99 -12.50
CA SER A 320 12.24 20.78 -12.37
C SER A 320 12.89 21.79 -11.43
N GLU A 321 12.38 23.02 -11.41
CA GLU A 321 12.84 24.11 -10.52
C GLU A 321 12.50 23.80 -9.06
N GLU A 322 11.25 23.34 -8.78
CA GLU A 322 10.84 22.93 -7.44
C GLU A 322 11.68 21.75 -6.93
N MET A 323 11.89 20.74 -7.77
CA MET A 323 12.72 19.58 -7.45
C MET A 323 14.15 20.00 -7.11
N THR A 324 14.76 20.84 -7.95
CA THR A 324 16.12 21.38 -7.73
C THR A 324 16.21 22.18 -6.44
N ALA A 325 15.22 23.02 -6.16
CA ALA A 325 15.18 23.81 -4.92
C ALA A 325 15.10 22.92 -3.66
N ILE A 326 14.32 21.83 -3.71
CA ILE A 326 14.26 20.85 -2.60
C ILE A 326 15.60 20.14 -2.43
N GLU A 327 16.22 19.70 -3.51
CA GLU A 327 17.55 19.08 -3.49
C GLU A 327 18.62 20.01 -2.88
N GLN A 328 18.62 21.29 -3.24
CA GLN A 328 19.55 22.27 -2.66
C GLN A 328 19.35 22.43 -1.14
N ARG A 329 18.10 22.46 -0.65
CA ARG A 329 17.85 22.57 0.79
C ARG A 329 18.25 21.33 1.59
N THR A 330 18.19 20.15 0.97
CA THR A 330 18.54 18.88 1.64
C THR A 330 20.04 18.59 1.60
N ALA A 331 20.84 19.33 0.79
CA ALA A 331 22.25 19.03 0.55
C ALA A 331 23.14 19.16 1.80
N ALA A 332 22.88 20.15 2.65
CA ALA A 332 23.73 20.43 3.81
C ALA A 332 23.63 19.40 4.94
N ASP A 333 22.46 18.74 5.06
CA ASP A 333 22.14 17.82 6.18
C ASP A 333 21.60 16.46 5.69
N TRP A 334 22.02 16.06 4.49
CA TRP A 334 21.51 14.84 3.86
C TRP A 334 21.73 13.57 4.70
N GLN A 335 22.81 13.50 5.50
CA GLN A 335 23.09 12.37 6.37
C GLN A 335 21.99 12.18 7.41
N ASN A 336 21.49 13.28 7.99
CA ASN A 336 20.37 13.25 8.94
C ASN A 336 19.08 12.71 8.31
N PHE A 337 18.86 12.95 7.02
CA PHE A 337 17.69 12.50 6.30
C PHE A 337 17.84 11.09 5.69
N SER A 338 19.08 10.60 5.56
CA SER A 338 19.43 9.30 5.01
C SER A 338 19.92 8.28 6.05
N PHE A 339 19.70 8.55 7.34
CA PHE A 339 20.16 7.73 8.47
C PHE A 339 19.76 6.25 8.38
N PHE A 340 18.64 5.94 7.72
CA PHE A 340 18.19 4.59 7.46
C PHE A 340 19.14 3.80 6.53
N ARG A 341 20.06 4.47 5.85
CA ARG A 341 21.11 3.85 5.05
C ARG A 341 22.18 3.15 5.89
N GLU A 342 22.18 3.35 7.20
CA GLU A 342 23.06 2.68 8.14
C GLU A 342 22.43 1.40 8.75
N TRP A 343 21.19 1.11 8.41
CA TRP A 343 20.49 -0.09 8.89
C TRP A 343 20.80 -1.28 7.98
N ALA A 344 21.84 -2.06 8.36
CA ALA A 344 22.30 -3.25 7.66
C ALA A 344 21.89 -4.54 8.39
#